data_46588abbe4dab6701c05169d725e282d
#
_entry.id   46588abbe4dab6701c05169d725e282d
#
_cell.length_a   1.000
_cell.length_b   1.000
_cell.length_c   1.000
_cell.angle_alpha   90.00
_cell.angle_beta   90.00
_cell.angle_gamma   90.00
#
_symmetry.space_group_name_H-M   'P 1'
#
loop_
_entity.id
_entity.type
_entity.pdbx_description
1 polymer ?
#
loop_
_entity_poly.entity_id
_entity_poly.type
_entity_poly.pdbx_seq_one_letter_code
_entity_poly.pdbx_strand_id
1 'polypeptide(L)'
;DVIIEFDKKEIKFSSDLPHVVGQIKPETKAFAKIIRDGEEITLEFKLGELPVNKESFIPAKTQSSSDPIGLKVADIDRDNPSMTNMPDGVIVSRVNPNSPASGKINRGDVITMIQYKGKKYEVVDVNSFNEALDNFSSGNKIAIHLIRSGNRLIRSITLN
;
A
#
# COMPACT_ATOMS: atom_id res chain seq x y z
N ASP A 1 -11.22 24.47 -2.02
CA ASP A 1 -10.92 24.83 -3.41
C ASP A 1 -11.35 23.71 -4.34
N VAL A 2 -11.94 24.05 -5.48
CA VAL A 2 -12.30 23.10 -6.53
C VAL A 2 -11.49 23.43 -7.78
N ILE A 3 -10.66 22.49 -8.25
CA ILE A 3 -9.90 22.66 -9.50
C ILE A 3 -10.86 22.39 -10.66
N ILE A 4 -11.04 23.35 -11.54
CA ILE A 4 -11.94 23.25 -12.71
C ILE A 4 -11.17 23.14 -14.03
N GLU A 5 -9.93 23.61 -14.07
CA GLU A 5 -9.07 23.53 -15.25
C GLU A 5 -7.60 23.40 -14.81
N PHE A 6 -6.82 22.59 -15.53
CA PHE A 6 -5.40 22.43 -15.32
C PHE A 6 -4.66 22.41 -16.66
N ASP A 7 -3.73 23.34 -16.84
CA ASP A 7 -2.96 23.55 -18.08
C ASP A 7 -3.82 23.53 -19.35
N LYS A 8 -4.91 24.32 -19.33
CA LYS A 8 -5.90 24.44 -20.41
C LYS A 8 -6.73 23.18 -20.68
N LYS A 9 -6.69 22.19 -19.77
CA LYS A 9 -7.55 21.00 -19.81
C LYS A 9 -8.60 21.08 -18.72
N GLU A 10 -9.86 20.94 -19.10
CA GLU A 10 -10.98 20.90 -18.14
C GLU A 10 -10.88 19.66 -17.22
N ILE A 11 -11.07 19.88 -15.93
CA ILE A 11 -11.09 18.83 -14.91
C ILE A 11 -12.52 18.66 -14.43
N LYS A 12 -13.14 17.54 -14.77
CA LYS A 12 -14.52 17.21 -14.38
C LYS A 12 -14.57 16.31 -13.14
N PHE A 13 -13.59 15.44 -13.01
CA PHE A 13 -13.50 14.49 -11.91
C PHE A 13 -12.11 14.57 -11.26
N SER A 14 -12.04 14.27 -9.98
CA SER A 14 -10.77 14.24 -9.25
C SER A 14 -9.74 13.24 -9.82
N SER A 15 -10.21 12.20 -10.50
CA SER A 15 -9.38 11.23 -11.23
C SER A 15 -8.69 11.78 -12.47
N ASP A 16 -9.18 12.89 -13.04
CA ASP A 16 -8.63 13.46 -14.28
C ASP A 16 -7.32 14.19 -14.03
N LEU A 17 -7.20 14.82 -12.86
CA LEU A 17 -6.03 15.63 -12.48
C LEU A 17 -4.70 14.87 -12.53
N PRO A 18 -4.56 13.67 -11.94
CA PRO A 18 -3.33 12.89 -12.03
C PRO A 18 -2.93 12.54 -13.48
N HIS A 19 -3.91 12.27 -14.33
CA HIS A 19 -3.64 11.96 -15.75
C HIS A 19 -3.15 13.19 -16.52
N VAL A 20 -3.72 14.36 -16.25
CA VAL A 20 -3.31 15.61 -16.90
C VAL A 20 -1.91 16.03 -16.41
N VAL A 21 -1.68 15.98 -15.10
CA VAL A 21 -0.39 16.34 -14.49
C VAL A 21 0.73 15.41 -14.97
N GLY A 22 0.47 14.10 -15.06
CA GLY A 22 1.45 13.11 -15.51
C GLY A 22 1.90 13.25 -16.97
N GLN A 23 1.19 14.03 -17.79
CA GLN A 23 1.55 14.32 -19.18
C GLN A 23 2.46 15.55 -19.34
N ILE A 24 2.62 16.36 -18.28
CA ILE A 24 3.42 17.57 -18.28
C ILE A 24 4.80 17.25 -17.76
N LYS A 25 5.83 17.75 -18.44
CA LYS A 25 7.23 17.52 -18.03
C LYS A 25 7.49 18.20 -16.67
N PRO A 26 8.28 17.58 -15.78
CA PRO A 26 8.80 18.23 -14.59
C PRO A 26 9.49 19.56 -14.94
N GLU A 27 9.60 20.45 -13.97
CA GLU A 27 10.19 21.78 -14.10
C GLU A 27 9.42 22.74 -15.04
N THR A 28 8.26 22.32 -15.60
CA THR A 28 7.39 23.16 -16.43
C THR A 28 6.47 24.01 -15.57
N LYS A 29 6.26 25.26 -15.96
CA LYS A 29 5.22 26.12 -15.38
C LYS A 29 3.85 25.62 -15.83
N ALA A 30 2.95 25.41 -14.89
CA ALA A 30 1.57 25.02 -15.10
C ALA A 30 0.61 26.01 -14.47
N PHE A 31 -0.60 26.08 -15.00
CA PHE A 31 -1.66 26.95 -14.51
C PHE A 31 -2.84 26.08 -14.05
N ALA A 32 -3.34 26.35 -12.86
CA ALA A 32 -4.61 25.78 -12.43
C ALA A 32 -5.63 26.90 -12.23
N LYS A 33 -6.82 26.69 -12.75
CA LYS A 33 -7.97 27.52 -12.46
C LYS A 33 -8.80 26.82 -11.37
N ILE A 34 -9.02 27.50 -10.29
CA ILE A 34 -9.74 26.99 -9.12
C ILE A 34 -10.92 27.88 -8.79
N ILE A 35 -11.92 27.29 -8.14
CA ILE A 35 -12.99 28.04 -7.46
C ILE A 35 -12.70 28.02 -5.97
N ARG A 36 -12.55 29.22 -5.39
CA ARG A 36 -12.42 29.46 -3.96
C ARG A 36 -13.44 30.50 -3.53
N ASP A 37 -14.28 30.14 -2.55
CA ASP A 37 -15.33 31.03 -2.00
C ASP A 37 -16.28 31.60 -3.05
N GLY A 38 -16.47 30.86 -4.18
CA GLY A 38 -17.33 31.26 -5.30
C GLY A 38 -16.64 32.12 -6.37
N GLU A 39 -15.37 32.45 -6.20
CA GLU A 39 -14.57 33.21 -7.16
C GLU A 39 -13.60 32.30 -7.94
N GLU A 40 -13.43 32.59 -9.23
CA GLU A 40 -12.44 31.91 -10.07
C GLU A 40 -11.06 32.55 -9.88
N ILE A 41 -10.09 31.75 -9.47
CA ILE A 41 -8.71 32.17 -9.27
C ILE A 41 -7.79 31.33 -10.16
N THR A 42 -6.89 31.98 -10.89
CA THR A 42 -5.84 31.29 -11.64
C THR A 42 -4.55 31.31 -10.83
N LEU A 43 -4.02 30.12 -10.56
CA LEU A 43 -2.75 29.93 -9.86
C LEU A 43 -1.69 29.48 -10.86
N GLU A 44 -0.53 30.13 -10.84
CA GLU A 44 0.67 29.69 -11.55
C GLU A 44 1.59 28.97 -10.54
N PHE A 45 2.08 27.81 -10.91
CA PHE A 45 3.08 27.08 -10.13
C PHE A 45 4.01 26.30 -11.05
N LYS A 46 5.19 26.00 -10.54
CA LYS A 46 6.16 25.17 -11.21
C LYS A 46 5.92 23.73 -10.78
N LEU A 47 5.70 22.82 -11.75
CA LEU A 47 5.61 21.40 -11.45
C LEU A 47 7.00 20.92 -11.00
N GLY A 48 7.09 20.52 -9.73
CA GLY A 48 8.26 19.82 -9.24
C GLY A 48 8.30 18.39 -9.81
N GLU A 49 9.47 17.79 -9.81
CA GLU A 49 9.51 16.33 -9.86
C GLU A 49 8.80 15.82 -8.60
N LEU A 50 7.88 14.88 -8.77
CA LEU A 50 7.51 14.04 -7.64
C LEU A 50 8.83 13.59 -7.02
N PRO A 51 9.07 13.81 -5.72
CA PRO A 51 10.21 13.20 -5.07
C PRO A 51 10.06 11.70 -5.35
N VAL A 52 10.83 11.22 -6.31
CA VAL A 52 11.05 9.81 -6.47
C VAL A 52 11.84 9.47 -5.22
N ASN A 53 11.12 9.21 -4.14
CA ASN A 53 11.71 8.48 -3.05
C ASN A 53 12.25 7.24 -3.73
N LYS A 54 13.57 7.21 -3.95
CA LYS A 54 14.26 6.06 -4.54
C LYS A 54 14.03 4.79 -3.71
N GLU A 55 13.38 4.94 -2.56
CA GLU A 55 12.90 3.88 -1.69
C GLU A 55 11.44 3.44 -2.00
N SER A 56 10.65 4.24 -2.78
CA SER A 56 9.25 3.90 -3.06
C SER A 56 8.96 3.51 -4.51
N PHE A 57 9.87 3.75 -5.44
CA PHE A 57 9.93 3.20 -6.77
C PHE A 57 11.26 2.44 -6.95
N ILE A 58 11.42 1.42 -6.19
CA ILE A 58 12.01 0.24 -6.79
C ILE A 58 11.00 -0.08 -7.89
N PRO A 59 11.33 0.12 -9.23
CA PRO A 59 10.58 -0.58 -10.23
C PRO A 59 10.54 -1.96 -9.66
N ALA A 60 9.36 -2.58 -9.65
CA ALA A 60 9.29 -3.97 -9.32
C ALA A 60 10.43 -4.62 -10.12
N LYS A 61 11.64 -4.60 -9.53
CA LYS A 61 12.58 -5.62 -9.78
C LYS A 61 11.69 -6.79 -9.48
N THR A 62 11.28 -7.46 -10.50
CA THR A 62 10.95 -8.85 -10.43
C THR A 62 12.17 -9.51 -9.77
N GLN A 63 12.41 -9.16 -8.51
CA GLN A 63 12.77 -10.12 -7.55
C GLN A 63 11.50 -10.94 -7.47
N SER A 64 11.49 -12.01 -8.24
CA SER A 64 11.03 -13.26 -7.72
C SER A 64 11.88 -13.58 -6.47
N SER A 65 11.84 -12.74 -5.43
CA SER A 65 11.70 -13.22 -4.10
C SER A 65 10.38 -13.97 -4.20
N SER A 66 10.50 -15.25 -4.34
CA SER A 66 9.42 -16.18 -4.19
C SER A 66 8.76 -15.77 -2.88
N ASP A 67 7.70 -14.98 -2.98
CA ASP A 67 6.88 -14.66 -1.84
C ASP A 67 6.24 -16.00 -1.45
N PRO A 68 6.79 -16.70 -0.44
CA PRO A 68 6.47 -18.10 -0.18
C PRO A 68 5.01 -18.26 0.26
N ILE A 69 4.33 -17.14 0.52
CA ILE A 69 2.93 -17.12 0.96
C ILE A 69 2.01 -16.50 -0.10
N GLY A 70 2.55 -15.64 -0.97
CA GLY A 70 1.79 -14.93 -2.01
C GLY A 70 0.94 -13.79 -1.46
N LEU A 71 1.48 -13.03 -0.49
CA LEU A 71 0.87 -11.85 0.09
C LEU A 71 1.66 -10.60 -0.25
N LYS A 72 0.98 -9.54 -0.67
CA LYS A 72 1.52 -8.19 -0.59
C LYS A 72 0.95 -7.52 0.64
N VAL A 73 1.83 -7.01 1.48
CA VAL A 73 1.49 -6.28 2.69
C VAL A 73 1.96 -4.84 2.60
N ALA A 74 1.39 -3.99 3.43
CA ALA A 74 1.79 -2.60 3.60
C ALA A 74 1.76 -2.23 5.08
N ASP A 75 2.53 -1.22 5.46
CA ASP A 75 2.47 -0.65 6.79
C ASP A 75 1.11 0.02 7.03
N ILE A 76 0.68 0.03 8.29
CA ILE A 76 -0.55 0.72 8.69
C ILE A 76 -0.27 2.21 8.74
N ASP A 77 -0.95 2.95 7.88
CA ASP A 77 -0.88 4.42 7.86
C ASP A 77 -1.60 5.00 9.08
N ARG A 78 -0.82 5.42 10.07
CA ARG A 78 -1.32 5.99 11.33
C ARG A 78 -1.87 7.41 11.18
N ASP A 79 -1.52 8.09 10.09
CA ASP A 79 -2.04 9.43 9.76
C ASP A 79 -3.46 9.34 9.15
N ASN A 80 -3.85 8.15 8.72
CA ASN A 80 -5.19 7.89 8.21
C ASN A 80 -6.17 7.64 9.38
N PRO A 81 -7.21 8.49 9.58
CA PRO A 81 -8.17 8.34 10.67
C PRO A 81 -8.87 6.97 10.74
N SER A 82 -9.04 6.33 9.57
CA SER A 82 -9.66 4.99 9.49
C SER A 82 -8.74 3.87 9.97
N MET A 83 -7.44 4.12 10.09
CA MET A 83 -6.44 3.12 10.49
C MET A 83 -5.81 3.40 11.87
N THR A 84 -6.09 4.56 12.46
CA THR A 84 -5.51 4.99 13.76
C THR A 84 -5.77 3.98 14.90
N ASN A 85 -6.93 3.32 14.90
CA ASN A 85 -7.31 2.34 15.92
C ASN A 85 -6.98 0.88 15.55
N MET A 86 -6.24 0.66 14.45
CA MET A 86 -5.79 -0.68 14.10
C MET A 86 -4.63 -1.11 15.01
N PRO A 87 -4.55 -2.41 15.37
CA PRO A 87 -3.42 -2.93 16.14
C PRO A 87 -2.12 -2.83 15.33
N ASP A 88 -0.99 -2.94 16.03
CA ASP A 88 0.31 -3.04 15.35
C ASP A 88 0.35 -4.27 14.45
N GLY A 89 0.96 -4.10 13.28
CA GLY A 89 1.00 -5.14 12.27
C GLY A 89 1.10 -4.58 10.85
N VAL A 90 0.89 -5.46 9.89
CA VAL A 90 0.83 -5.10 8.47
C VAL A 90 -0.54 -5.41 7.88
N ILE A 91 -1.02 -4.51 7.03
CA ILE A 91 -2.29 -4.71 6.31
C ILE A 91 -2.05 -5.46 5.01
N VAL A 92 -2.86 -6.48 4.74
CA VAL A 92 -2.81 -7.22 3.47
C VAL A 92 -3.42 -6.37 2.35
N SER A 93 -2.59 -5.92 1.44
CA SER A 93 -3.00 -5.11 0.28
C SER A 93 -3.44 -5.97 -0.91
N ARG A 94 -2.82 -7.16 -1.07
CA ARG A 94 -3.15 -8.11 -2.14
C ARG A 94 -2.85 -9.55 -1.72
N VAL A 95 -3.67 -10.48 -2.21
CA VAL A 95 -3.45 -11.93 -2.11
C VAL A 95 -3.34 -12.48 -3.53
N ASN A 96 -2.29 -13.25 -3.78
CA ASN A 96 -2.12 -13.93 -5.08
C ASN A 96 -3.09 -15.12 -5.15
N PRO A 97 -3.95 -15.23 -6.18
CA PRO A 97 -4.95 -16.29 -6.28
C PRO A 97 -4.37 -17.72 -6.28
N ASN A 98 -3.15 -17.89 -6.78
CA ASN A 98 -2.49 -19.21 -6.90
C ASN A 98 -1.47 -19.45 -5.76
N SER A 99 -1.65 -18.80 -4.62
CA SER A 99 -0.71 -18.89 -3.50
C SER A 99 -1.26 -19.70 -2.34
N PRO A 100 -0.39 -20.15 -1.41
CA PRO A 100 -0.80 -20.82 -0.18
C PRO A 100 -1.74 -20.01 0.71
N ALA A 101 -1.71 -18.68 0.61
CA ALA A 101 -2.57 -17.78 1.35
C ALA A 101 -3.98 -17.64 0.73
N SER A 102 -4.14 -18.04 -0.53
CA SER A 102 -5.42 -17.94 -1.24
C SER A 102 -6.54 -18.71 -0.49
N GLY A 103 -7.69 -18.07 -0.34
CA GLY A 103 -8.84 -18.63 0.38
C GLY A 103 -8.72 -18.67 1.90
N LYS A 104 -7.55 -18.32 2.46
CA LYS A 104 -7.31 -18.31 3.91
C LYS A 104 -7.15 -16.91 4.47
N ILE A 105 -6.43 -16.05 3.74
CA ILE A 105 -6.19 -14.66 4.06
C ILE A 105 -6.89 -13.79 3.01
N ASN A 106 -7.42 -12.65 3.42
CA ASN A 106 -8.13 -11.73 2.55
C ASN A 106 -7.42 -10.37 2.54
N ARG A 107 -7.66 -9.62 1.47
CA ARG A 107 -7.30 -8.19 1.45
C ARG A 107 -7.99 -7.47 2.61
N GLY A 108 -7.24 -6.60 3.29
CA GLY A 108 -7.72 -5.85 4.47
C GLY A 108 -7.53 -6.57 5.80
N ASP A 109 -7.05 -7.82 5.81
CA ASP A 109 -6.63 -8.46 7.05
C ASP A 109 -5.38 -7.76 7.60
N VAL A 110 -5.30 -7.64 8.92
CA VAL A 110 -4.11 -7.13 9.61
C VAL A 110 -3.36 -8.30 10.24
N ILE A 111 -2.14 -8.56 9.77
CA ILE A 111 -1.27 -9.60 10.33
C ILE A 111 -0.47 -9.00 11.48
N THR A 112 -0.54 -9.64 12.64
CA THR A 112 0.09 -9.15 13.89
C THR A 112 1.21 -10.08 14.38
N MET A 113 1.21 -11.34 13.96
CA MET A 113 2.20 -12.32 14.41
C MET A 113 2.25 -13.52 13.46
N ILE A 114 3.44 -14.08 13.31
CA ILE A 114 3.65 -15.39 12.67
C ILE A 114 4.20 -16.35 13.71
N GLN A 115 3.71 -17.58 13.72
CA GLN A 115 4.17 -18.62 14.65
C GLN A 115 4.64 -19.86 13.88
N TYR A 116 5.80 -20.38 14.25
CA TYR A 116 6.39 -21.59 13.71
C TYR A 116 7.04 -22.44 14.79
N LYS A 117 6.68 -23.72 14.89
CA LYS A 117 7.20 -24.67 15.89
C LYS A 117 7.22 -24.13 17.32
N GLY A 118 6.17 -23.38 17.70
CA GLY A 118 6.07 -22.78 19.05
C GLY A 118 6.78 -21.43 19.19
N LYS A 119 7.67 -21.04 18.29
CA LYS A 119 8.32 -19.72 18.30
C LYS A 119 7.39 -18.68 17.66
N LYS A 120 7.29 -17.52 18.31
CA LYS A 120 6.45 -16.40 17.89
C LYS A 120 7.35 -15.31 17.30
N TYR A 121 6.91 -14.76 16.16
CA TYR A 121 7.53 -13.63 15.47
C TYR A 121 6.48 -12.53 15.41
N GLU A 122 6.68 -11.49 16.19
CA GLU A 122 5.79 -10.33 16.17
C GLU A 122 5.98 -9.57 14.86
N VAL A 123 4.88 -9.12 14.30
CA VAL A 123 4.84 -8.34 13.07
C VAL A 123 4.31 -6.96 13.43
N VAL A 124 5.16 -5.95 13.33
CA VAL A 124 4.82 -4.54 13.62
C VAL A 124 4.84 -3.68 12.37
N ASP A 125 5.64 -4.06 11.37
CA ASP A 125 5.83 -3.39 10.09
C ASP A 125 6.20 -4.39 8.97
N VAL A 126 6.33 -3.90 7.75
CA VAL A 126 6.69 -4.72 6.58
C VAL A 126 8.07 -5.35 6.72
N ASN A 127 9.03 -4.69 7.39
CA ASN A 127 10.37 -5.23 7.57
C ASN A 127 10.33 -6.45 8.50
N SER A 128 9.68 -6.34 9.67
CA SER A 128 9.53 -7.46 10.62
C SER A 128 8.75 -8.63 10.02
N PHE A 129 7.77 -8.35 9.13
CA PHE A 129 7.06 -9.38 8.38
C PHE A 129 8.00 -10.14 7.45
N ASN A 130 8.83 -9.45 6.66
CA ASN A 130 9.78 -10.06 5.74
C ASN A 130 10.87 -10.84 6.49
N GLU A 131 11.44 -10.26 7.54
CA GLU A 131 12.43 -10.93 8.40
C GLU A 131 11.88 -12.23 9.02
N ALA A 132 10.60 -12.22 9.43
CA ALA A 132 9.95 -13.43 9.91
C ALA A 132 9.85 -14.50 8.83
N LEU A 133 9.50 -14.10 7.59
CA LEU A 133 9.39 -15.03 6.45
C LEU A 133 10.73 -15.62 6.04
N ASP A 134 11.81 -14.86 6.11
CA ASP A 134 13.16 -15.31 5.77
C ASP A 134 13.67 -16.46 6.67
N ASN A 135 13.06 -16.62 7.86
CA ASN A 135 13.35 -17.75 8.76
C ASN A 135 12.68 -19.08 8.33
N PHE A 136 11.86 -19.06 7.29
CA PHE A 136 11.07 -20.22 6.90
C PHE A 136 11.46 -20.71 5.49
N SER A 137 11.39 -22.01 5.30
CA SER A 137 11.67 -22.67 4.03
C SER A 137 10.39 -23.24 3.41
N SER A 138 10.43 -23.52 2.12
CA SER A 138 9.39 -24.29 1.42
C SER A 138 9.04 -25.57 2.17
N GLY A 139 7.77 -25.91 2.24
CA GLY A 139 7.25 -27.02 3.01
C GLY A 139 7.00 -26.74 4.50
N ASN A 140 7.46 -25.60 5.03
CA ASN A 140 7.16 -25.27 6.43
C ASN A 140 5.68 -24.87 6.59
N LYS A 141 5.07 -25.37 7.65
CA LYS A 141 3.70 -25.02 8.05
C LYS A 141 3.75 -23.99 9.15
N ILE A 142 3.32 -22.77 8.86
CA ILE A 142 3.26 -21.64 9.78
C ILE A 142 1.83 -21.32 10.20
N ALA A 143 1.66 -20.71 11.35
CA ALA A 143 0.39 -20.14 11.78
C ALA A 143 0.48 -18.61 11.75
N ILE A 144 -0.41 -17.97 11.00
CA ILE A 144 -0.51 -16.53 10.89
C ILE A 144 -1.66 -16.06 11.76
N HIS A 145 -1.36 -15.18 12.70
CA HIS A 145 -2.33 -14.50 13.53
C HIS A 145 -2.72 -13.19 12.82
N LEU A 146 -4.00 -13.03 12.60
CA LEU A 146 -4.53 -11.86 11.90
C LEU A 146 -5.81 -11.35 12.55
N ILE A 147 -6.13 -10.11 12.23
CA ILE A 147 -7.38 -9.47 12.63
C ILE A 147 -8.16 -9.15 11.37
N ARG A 148 -9.42 -9.60 11.34
CA ARG A 148 -10.40 -9.34 10.28
C ARG A 148 -11.64 -8.75 10.88
N SER A 149 -12.00 -7.53 10.49
CA SER A 149 -13.19 -6.84 11.02
C SER A 149 -13.26 -6.84 12.57
N GLY A 150 -12.12 -6.62 13.23
CA GLY A 150 -11.99 -6.61 14.69
C GLY A 150 -11.87 -8.00 15.35
N ASN A 151 -12.05 -9.09 14.61
CA ASN A 151 -11.96 -10.45 15.14
C ASN A 151 -10.57 -11.02 14.95
N ARG A 152 -10.02 -11.63 16.01
CA ARG A 152 -8.74 -12.35 15.95
C ARG A 152 -8.93 -13.71 15.32
N LEU A 153 -8.14 -14.02 14.31
CA LEU A 153 -8.16 -15.28 13.59
C LEU A 153 -6.75 -15.86 13.48
N ILE A 154 -6.66 -17.18 13.43
CA ILE A 154 -5.40 -17.88 13.14
C ILE A 154 -5.60 -18.69 11.86
N ARG A 155 -4.66 -18.55 10.94
CA ARG A 155 -4.67 -19.31 9.67
C ARG A 155 -3.38 -20.08 9.51
N SER A 156 -3.50 -21.36 9.23
CA SER A 156 -2.36 -22.21 8.96
C SER A 156 -2.05 -22.23 7.46
N ILE A 157 -0.81 -21.92 7.11
CA ILE A 157 -0.32 -21.86 5.73
C ILE A 157 0.92 -22.75 5.61
N THR A 158 1.00 -23.52 4.55
CA THR A 158 2.20 -24.26 4.16
C THR A 158 2.90 -23.46 3.06
N LEU A 159 4.17 -23.17 3.24
CA LEU A 159 4.98 -22.42 2.27
C LEU A 159 5.26 -23.28 1.03
N ASN A 160 5.24 -22.65 -0.14
CA ASN A 160 5.61 -23.30 -1.40
C ASN A 160 7.09 -23.09 -1.72
#